data_ca18d2347f304d3ec4cc45040300e254
#
_entry.id   ca18d2347f304d3ec4cc45040300e254
#
_cell.length_a   1.000
_cell.length_b   1.000
_cell.length_c   1.000
_cell.angle_alpha   90.00
_cell.angle_beta   90.00
_cell.angle_gamma   90.00
#
_symmetry.space_group_name_H-M   'P 1'
#
loop_
_entity.id
_entity.type
_entity.pdbx_description
1 polymer ?
#
loop_
_entity_poly.entity_id
_entity_poly.type
_entity_poly.pdbx_seq_one_letter_code
_entity_poly.pdbx_strand_id
1 'polypeptide(L)'
;MDGRGVFVFSALSVALGGCGIGEIPPKSYTEEVQIEFYDAEGVLEEVYYRFSGDVWRAASLEGKTLRLRSEDPSLPFEVVASCGPSYRYPGGQILFLRATAVEVKNLRLPCSLPHPYKGQVSTPIAVSFPSTLGGVPLASDDAFTFDGSSGGQVAPGGTQVAYLSLPPGPQKASLLVYRGYGSGATLLGGEVFDLVVEEGRGATVNLSDRDTVETRTWIVALPEGAYGTVDVLYFKDGMRRYFAATPSYATIQGTEAGRYAVFPGQGGVYLGELNVHLSYLRSGSLCAQECSPQVLLLEDTRGLDWAPGLPSAWGPGQLQVSPDGRTWELRHPGAQGYEVYVHGLLYRGTEALPLAFWTTSSLTLPELPSSLGVRYAASGEVFFSILAVKKGGLDALGAALAFQETALSGLSLAYATLSGAQFALGVGGSL
;
A
#
# COMPACT_ATOMS: atom_id res chain seq x y z
N MET A 1 -59.26 -13.38 47.47
CA MET A 1 -58.24 -13.85 48.43
C MET A 1 -56.98 -13.15 48.05
N ASP A 2 -56.87 -11.95 48.32
CA ASP A 2 -56.38 -11.12 49.38
C ASP A 2 -54.92 -11.43 49.75
N GLY A 3 -54.04 -10.48 49.50
CA GLY A 3 -52.65 -10.49 49.92
C GLY A 3 -51.98 -9.14 49.65
N ARG A 4 -52.36 -8.14 50.47
CA ARG A 4 -51.71 -6.80 50.49
C ARG A 4 -50.34 -6.93 51.16
N GLY A 5 -49.28 -6.50 50.50
CA GLY A 5 -47.94 -6.34 51.08
C GLY A 5 -47.64 -4.86 51.31
N VAL A 6 -47.35 -4.57 52.56
CA VAL A 6 -47.10 -3.26 53.16
C VAL A 6 -45.72 -2.70 52.73
N PHE A 7 -45.69 -1.46 52.28
CA PHE A 7 -44.46 -0.68 52.13
C PHE A 7 -44.04 -0.09 53.47
N VAL A 8 -42.86 -0.43 53.95
CA VAL A 8 -42.20 0.22 55.08
C VAL A 8 -41.19 1.22 54.56
N PHE A 9 -41.47 2.49 54.75
CA PHE A 9 -40.46 3.57 54.55
C PHE A 9 -39.61 3.63 55.85
N SER A 10 -38.32 3.32 55.73
CA SER A 10 -37.33 3.66 56.74
C SER A 10 -36.61 4.94 56.34
N ALA A 11 -36.86 5.99 57.09
CA ALA A 11 -36.13 7.22 57.08
C ALA A 11 -34.76 6.98 57.71
N LEU A 12 -33.69 7.08 56.92
CA LEU A 12 -32.31 7.02 57.42
C LEU A 12 -31.76 8.46 57.46
N SER A 13 -31.43 8.90 58.63
CA SER A 13 -30.83 10.20 58.95
C SER A 13 -29.45 10.33 58.29
N VAL A 14 -29.26 11.38 57.50
CA VAL A 14 -27.99 11.72 56.91
C VAL A 14 -27.10 12.41 57.92
N ALA A 15 -26.10 11.72 58.42
CA ALA A 15 -24.97 12.34 59.12
C ALA A 15 -24.07 13.02 58.10
N LEU A 16 -23.99 14.34 58.14
CA LEU A 16 -23.02 15.14 57.38
C LEU A 16 -21.61 14.92 57.94
N GLY A 17 -20.97 13.85 57.50
CA GLY A 17 -19.52 13.67 57.59
C GLY A 17 -18.89 14.29 56.38
N GLY A 18 -18.03 15.31 56.52
CA GLY A 18 -17.27 15.91 55.42
C GLY A 18 -16.38 14.87 54.73
N CYS A 19 -16.83 14.38 53.60
CA CYS A 19 -15.96 13.67 52.69
C CYS A 19 -15.11 14.71 51.96
N GLY A 20 -13.82 14.74 52.28
CA GLY A 20 -12.84 15.36 51.44
C GLY A 20 -13.01 14.77 50.03
N ILE A 21 -13.22 15.64 49.08
CA ILE A 21 -13.16 15.29 47.66
C ILE A 21 -11.71 14.87 47.46
N GLY A 22 -11.43 13.57 47.56
CA GLY A 22 -10.19 13.02 47.08
C GLY A 22 -10.15 13.32 45.60
N GLU A 23 -9.22 14.17 45.18
CA GLU A 23 -8.91 14.34 43.78
C GLU A 23 -8.69 12.95 43.18
N ILE A 24 -9.60 12.51 42.34
CA ILE A 24 -9.38 11.35 41.51
C ILE A 24 -8.20 11.75 40.65
N PRO A 25 -7.01 11.09 40.83
CA PRO A 25 -5.89 11.42 39.98
C PRO A 25 -6.36 11.27 38.56
N PRO A 26 -6.09 12.25 37.67
CA PRO A 26 -6.45 12.14 36.29
C PRO A 26 -5.86 10.83 35.76
N LYS A 27 -6.70 9.95 35.22
CA LYS A 27 -6.21 8.78 34.51
C LYS A 27 -5.35 9.33 33.36
N SER A 28 -4.05 9.33 33.55
CA SER A 28 -3.11 9.62 32.45
C SER A 28 -3.20 8.47 31.46
N TYR A 29 -4.10 8.54 30.50
CA TYR A 29 -4.08 7.69 29.34
C TYR A 29 -2.91 8.16 28.47
N THR A 30 -1.76 7.57 28.68
CA THR A 30 -0.63 7.77 27.77
C THR A 30 -0.86 6.84 26.59
N GLU A 31 -1.29 7.40 25.47
CA GLU A 31 -1.36 6.65 24.23
C GLU A 31 0.05 6.56 23.63
N GLU A 32 0.47 5.34 23.31
CA GLU A 32 1.75 5.06 22.65
C GLU A 32 1.51 4.83 21.16
N VAL A 33 2.29 5.55 20.33
CA VAL A 33 2.34 5.38 18.88
C VAL A 33 3.67 4.73 18.54
N GLN A 34 3.64 3.70 17.73
CA GLN A 34 4.83 3.03 17.20
C GLN A 34 4.94 3.32 15.71
N ILE A 35 6.09 3.85 15.27
CA ILE A 35 6.39 4.10 13.89
C ILE A 35 7.62 3.29 13.52
N GLU A 36 7.43 2.23 12.77
CA GLU A 36 8.51 1.39 12.24
C GLU A 36 8.94 1.93 10.88
N PHE A 37 10.22 2.25 10.72
CA PHE A 37 10.78 2.58 9.42
C PHE A 37 11.16 1.28 8.71
N TYR A 38 10.33 0.91 7.72
CA TYR A 38 10.64 -0.23 6.89
C TYR A 38 11.79 0.12 5.94
N ASP A 39 12.92 -0.49 6.16
CA ASP A 39 14.17 -0.17 5.49
C ASP A 39 14.91 -1.45 5.14
N ALA A 40 14.61 -1.97 3.94
CA ALA A 40 15.17 -3.23 3.44
C ALA A 40 16.63 -3.09 3.00
N GLU A 41 17.05 -1.88 2.60
CA GLU A 41 18.40 -1.64 2.07
C GLU A 41 19.36 -1.04 3.11
N GLY A 42 18.87 -0.69 4.31
CA GLY A 42 19.71 -0.13 5.37
C GLY A 42 20.09 1.33 5.13
N VAL A 43 19.21 2.12 4.57
CA VAL A 43 19.45 3.51 4.15
C VAL A 43 18.83 4.56 5.07
N LEU A 44 18.19 4.16 6.17
CA LEU A 44 17.68 5.10 7.19
C LEU A 44 18.85 5.81 7.87
N GLU A 45 18.88 7.14 7.81
CA GLU A 45 19.97 7.96 8.32
C GLU A 45 19.60 8.67 9.62
N GLU A 46 18.63 9.60 9.54
CA GLU A 46 18.25 10.46 10.65
C GLU A 46 16.73 10.53 10.79
N VAL A 47 16.27 10.61 12.02
CA VAL A 47 14.84 10.78 12.34
C VAL A 47 14.68 11.90 13.34
N TYR A 48 13.72 12.78 13.07
CA TYR A 48 13.32 13.88 13.95
C TYR A 48 11.83 13.81 14.21
N TYR A 49 11.42 14.31 15.38
CA TYR A 49 10.02 14.44 15.72
C TYR A 49 9.75 15.71 16.51
N ARG A 50 8.49 16.14 16.49
CA ARG A 50 7.96 17.17 17.38
C ARG A 50 6.47 16.99 17.59
N PHE A 51 5.95 17.50 18.69
CA PHE A 51 4.53 17.74 18.87
C PHE A 51 4.18 19.14 18.36
N SER A 52 2.91 19.37 18.03
CA SER A 52 2.45 20.66 17.49
C SER A 52 2.83 21.81 18.42
N GLY A 53 3.51 22.81 17.86
CA GLY A 53 4.03 23.97 18.61
C GLY A 53 5.40 23.80 19.25
N ASP A 54 5.98 22.59 19.21
CA ASP A 54 7.31 22.30 19.74
C ASP A 54 8.43 22.50 18.69
N VAL A 55 9.67 22.51 19.18
CA VAL A 55 10.87 22.44 18.34
C VAL A 55 11.18 21.00 17.92
N TRP A 56 11.84 20.83 16.80
CA TRP A 56 12.33 19.53 16.35
C TRP A 56 13.33 18.94 17.32
N ARG A 57 13.19 17.66 17.59
CA ARG A 57 14.10 16.84 18.43
C ARG A 57 14.58 15.64 17.63
N ALA A 58 15.86 15.31 17.74
CA ALA A 58 16.39 14.07 17.21
C ALA A 58 15.74 12.89 17.93
N ALA A 59 15.33 11.88 17.17
CA ALA A 59 14.67 10.70 17.71
C ALA A 59 15.70 9.67 18.20
N SER A 60 15.38 9.02 19.32
CA SER A 60 16.05 7.79 19.73
C SER A 60 15.22 6.61 19.26
N LEU A 61 15.79 5.76 18.41
CA LEU A 61 15.11 4.61 17.85
C LEU A 61 15.43 3.33 18.63
N GLU A 62 14.43 2.48 18.82
CA GLU A 62 14.61 1.08 19.24
C GLU A 62 14.72 0.20 17.97
N GLY A 63 15.95 -0.09 17.53
CA GLY A 63 16.18 -0.65 16.20
C GLY A 63 15.78 0.33 15.11
N LYS A 64 14.68 0.09 14.40
CA LYS A 64 14.09 0.99 13.38
C LYS A 64 12.75 1.56 13.81
N THR A 65 12.41 1.50 15.09
CA THR A 65 11.12 1.92 15.61
C THR A 65 11.23 3.16 16.47
N LEU A 66 10.47 4.18 16.15
CA LEU A 66 10.22 5.35 16.97
C LEU A 66 8.98 5.08 17.84
N ARG A 67 9.10 5.33 19.15
CA ARG A 67 7.97 5.30 20.08
C ARG A 67 7.69 6.70 20.58
N LEU A 68 6.46 7.16 20.31
CA LEU A 68 5.98 8.44 20.81
C LEU A 68 4.89 8.19 21.86
N ARG A 69 4.95 8.97 22.92
CA ARG A 69 3.91 8.96 23.97
C ARG A 69 3.31 10.34 24.06
N SER A 70 1.98 10.40 23.97
CA SER A 70 1.22 11.63 24.12
C SER A 70 0.22 11.50 25.25
N GLU A 71 0.16 12.52 26.11
CA GLU A 71 -0.89 12.65 27.12
C GLU A 71 -2.24 13.05 26.52
N ASP A 72 -2.18 13.77 25.39
CA ASP A 72 -3.34 14.13 24.59
C ASP A 72 -3.27 13.41 23.23
N PRO A 73 -4.07 12.37 23.02
CA PRO A 73 -4.07 11.60 21.77
C PRO A 73 -4.54 12.39 20.55
N SER A 74 -5.21 13.53 20.74
CA SER A 74 -5.65 14.41 19.66
C SER A 74 -4.60 15.44 19.27
N LEU A 75 -3.52 15.60 20.04
CA LEU A 75 -2.42 16.50 19.72
C LEU A 75 -1.64 16.00 18.52
N PRO A 76 -1.57 16.78 17.42
CA PRO A 76 -0.78 16.38 16.27
C PRO A 76 0.70 16.29 16.59
N PHE A 77 1.34 15.25 16.06
CA PHE A 77 2.78 15.12 16.03
C PHE A 77 3.29 15.10 14.59
N GLU A 78 4.53 15.46 14.42
CA GLU A 78 5.22 15.45 13.16
C GLU A 78 6.50 14.62 13.29
N VAL A 79 6.79 13.83 12.26
CA VAL A 79 8.01 13.02 12.16
C VAL A 79 8.63 13.24 10.79
N VAL A 80 9.94 13.41 10.77
CA VAL A 80 10.74 13.51 9.55
C VAL A 80 11.82 12.44 9.60
N ALA A 81 11.98 11.70 8.52
CA ALA A 81 13.10 10.76 8.36
C ALA A 81 13.85 11.05 7.06
N SER A 82 15.18 11.09 7.16
CA SER A 82 16.08 11.07 6.00
C SER A 82 16.41 9.63 5.65
N CYS A 83 16.20 9.28 4.40
CA CYS A 83 16.55 8.00 3.84
C CYS A 83 17.56 8.23 2.71
N GLY A 84 18.75 7.66 2.85
CA GLY A 84 19.81 7.72 1.86
C GLY A 84 19.44 7.05 0.53
N PRO A 85 20.37 7.01 -0.42
CA PRO A 85 20.13 6.42 -1.73
C PRO A 85 19.70 4.95 -1.66
N SER A 86 18.65 4.61 -2.41
CA SER A 86 18.12 3.27 -2.55
C SER A 86 17.86 2.94 -4.02
N TYR A 87 17.57 1.68 -4.32
CA TYR A 87 17.23 1.27 -5.68
C TYR A 87 16.09 2.11 -6.27
N ARG A 88 15.04 2.35 -5.48
CA ARG A 88 13.87 3.11 -5.94
C ARG A 88 14.10 4.62 -5.97
N TYR A 89 14.93 5.11 -5.06
CA TYR A 89 15.26 6.53 -4.92
C TYR A 89 16.78 6.71 -4.91
N PRO A 90 17.42 6.73 -6.11
CA PRO A 90 18.88 6.80 -6.21
C PRO A 90 19.51 8.04 -5.56
N GLY A 91 18.75 9.11 -5.39
CA GLY A 91 19.19 10.31 -4.68
C GLY A 91 18.82 10.35 -3.20
N GLY A 92 18.18 9.31 -2.68
CA GLY A 92 17.57 9.33 -1.35
C GLY A 92 16.16 9.94 -1.35
N GLN A 93 15.52 9.98 -0.17
CA GLN A 93 14.21 10.62 0.02
C GLN A 93 14.05 11.15 1.45
N ILE A 94 13.17 12.11 1.62
CA ILE A 94 12.69 12.59 2.91
C ILE A 94 11.26 12.08 3.11
N LEU A 95 11.01 11.42 4.22
CA LEU A 95 9.66 11.05 4.67
C LEU A 95 9.20 12.07 5.70
N PHE A 96 8.00 12.58 5.52
CA PHE A 96 7.34 13.45 6.49
C PHE A 96 5.97 12.87 6.85
N LEU A 97 5.71 12.75 8.13
CA LEU A 97 4.44 12.30 8.69
C LEU A 97 3.86 13.40 9.56
N ARG A 98 2.57 13.68 9.40
CA ARG A 98 1.77 14.46 10.33
C ARG A 98 0.49 13.69 10.65
N ALA A 99 0.33 13.34 11.92
CA ALA A 99 -0.81 12.56 12.40
C ALA A 99 -1.05 12.82 13.89
N THR A 100 -2.12 12.22 14.40
CA THR A 100 -2.43 12.17 15.84
C THR A 100 -2.35 10.73 16.33
N ALA A 101 -2.27 10.52 17.64
CA ALA A 101 -2.30 9.18 18.20
C ALA A 101 -3.67 8.48 18.06
N VAL A 102 -4.71 9.21 17.67
CA VAL A 102 -6.01 8.63 17.30
C VAL A 102 -5.95 7.99 15.91
N GLU A 103 -5.20 8.61 14.98
CA GLU A 103 -5.12 8.21 13.57
C GLU A 103 -4.11 7.10 13.31
N VAL A 104 -3.08 7.01 14.17
CA VAL A 104 -1.96 6.09 14.00
C VAL A 104 -1.67 5.36 15.31
N LYS A 105 -1.55 4.05 15.25
CA LYS A 105 -1.13 3.21 16.37
C LYS A 105 0.19 2.48 16.05
N ASN A 106 0.26 1.80 14.91
CA ASN A 106 1.37 0.96 14.50
C ASN A 106 1.65 1.21 13.02
N LEU A 107 2.25 2.36 12.70
CA LEU A 107 2.53 2.75 11.32
C LEU A 107 3.86 2.18 10.85
N ARG A 108 3.88 1.71 9.62
CA ARG A 108 5.13 1.47 8.87
C ARG A 108 5.33 2.52 7.80
N LEU A 109 6.48 3.19 7.85
CA LEU A 109 6.93 4.14 6.84
C LEU A 109 8.02 3.50 5.96
N PRO A 110 7.83 3.38 4.64
CA PRO A 110 8.82 2.76 3.77
C PRO A 110 9.97 3.72 3.45
N CYS A 111 11.10 3.54 4.11
CA CYS A 111 12.36 4.24 3.81
C CYS A 111 13.02 3.63 2.57
N SER A 112 13.10 2.31 2.51
CA SER A 112 13.47 1.59 1.29
C SER A 112 12.67 0.30 1.16
N LEU A 113 12.37 -0.07 -0.09
CA LEU A 113 11.76 -1.36 -0.42
C LEU A 113 12.85 -2.36 -0.82
N PRO A 114 12.59 -3.67 -0.72
CA PRO A 114 13.54 -4.67 -1.19
C PRO A 114 13.88 -4.42 -2.66
N HIS A 115 15.17 -4.50 -2.97
CA HIS A 115 15.62 -4.45 -4.36
C HIS A 115 15.08 -5.68 -5.09
N PRO A 116 14.25 -5.54 -6.15
CA PRO A 116 13.54 -6.65 -6.74
C PRO A 116 14.44 -7.73 -7.32
N TYR A 117 15.69 -7.40 -7.63
CA TYR A 117 16.64 -8.31 -8.28
C TYR A 117 17.91 -8.58 -7.44
N LYS A 118 18.10 -7.90 -6.31
CA LYS A 118 19.31 -8.07 -5.50
C LYS A 118 19.24 -9.35 -4.70
N GLY A 119 20.23 -10.19 -4.89
CA GLY A 119 20.34 -11.45 -4.15
C GLY A 119 19.35 -12.53 -4.58
N GLN A 120 18.64 -12.35 -5.70
CA GLN A 120 17.81 -13.43 -6.23
C GLN A 120 18.66 -14.51 -6.88
N VAL A 121 18.28 -15.75 -6.61
CA VAL A 121 18.86 -16.94 -7.23
C VAL A 121 17.85 -17.52 -8.19
N SER A 122 18.29 -17.78 -9.41
CA SER A 122 17.47 -18.46 -10.41
C SER A 122 17.47 -19.97 -10.12
N THR A 123 16.33 -20.48 -9.68
CA THR A 123 16.15 -21.87 -9.27
C THR A 123 15.36 -22.62 -10.33
N PRO A 124 15.92 -23.72 -10.91
CA PRO A 124 15.15 -24.56 -11.81
C PRO A 124 14.10 -25.36 -11.00
N ILE A 125 12.87 -25.33 -11.47
CA ILE A 125 11.76 -26.05 -10.85
C ILE A 125 11.21 -27.06 -11.86
N ALA A 126 11.34 -28.33 -11.54
CA ALA A 126 10.73 -29.41 -12.31
C ALA A 126 9.27 -29.58 -11.86
N VAL A 127 8.33 -29.32 -12.76
CA VAL A 127 6.90 -29.50 -12.52
C VAL A 127 6.42 -30.77 -13.18
N SER A 128 5.95 -31.73 -12.40
CA SER A 128 5.29 -32.92 -12.89
C SER A 128 3.78 -32.69 -12.98
N PHE A 129 3.23 -32.91 -14.15
CA PHE A 129 1.80 -32.71 -14.41
C PHE A 129 1.06 -34.02 -14.44
N PRO A 130 -0.15 -34.11 -13.87
CA PRO A 130 -1.03 -35.26 -14.09
C PRO A 130 -1.59 -35.21 -15.53
N SER A 131 -2.27 -36.28 -15.96
CA SER A 131 -2.97 -36.29 -17.24
C SER A 131 -4.26 -35.44 -17.21
N THR A 132 -4.83 -35.30 -16.01
CA THR A 132 -6.04 -34.52 -15.74
C THR A 132 -5.82 -33.62 -14.53
N LEU A 133 -6.53 -32.49 -14.46
CA LEU A 133 -6.51 -31.59 -13.32
C LEU A 133 -7.97 -31.22 -12.98
N GLY A 134 -8.43 -31.62 -11.79
CA GLY A 134 -9.85 -31.52 -11.41
C GLY A 134 -10.78 -32.31 -12.36
N GLY A 135 -10.33 -33.44 -12.87
CA GLY A 135 -11.05 -34.25 -13.87
C GLY A 135 -11.05 -33.66 -15.29
N VAL A 136 -10.42 -32.52 -15.51
CA VAL A 136 -10.28 -31.92 -16.85
C VAL A 136 -8.99 -32.42 -17.50
N PRO A 137 -9.04 -33.04 -18.70
CA PRO A 137 -7.85 -33.44 -19.42
C PRO A 137 -6.94 -32.24 -19.71
N LEU A 138 -5.66 -32.36 -19.36
CA LEU A 138 -4.65 -31.36 -19.71
C LEU A 138 -4.25 -31.53 -21.18
N ALA A 139 -3.96 -30.41 -21.83
CA ALA A 139 -3.49 -30.36 -23.21
C ALA A 139 -2.09 -29.72 -23.28
N SER A 140 -1.34 -30.03 -24.34
CA SER A 140 0.01 -29.50 -24.51
C SER A 140 0.07 -28.00 -24.83
N ASP A 141 -1.07 -27.39 -25.14
CA ASP A 141 -1.25 -25.95 -25.33
C ASP A 141 -1.79 -25.24 -24.08
N ASP A 142 -2.09 -25.99 -23.02
CA ASP A 142 -2.30 -25.38 -21.70
C ASP A 142 -0.98 -24.78 -21.18
N ALA A 143 -1.08 -23.73 -20.39
CA ALA A 143 0.07 -23.05 -19.85
C ALA A 143 0.09 -23.12 -18.33
N PHE A 144 1.27 -22.91 -17.77
CA PHE A 144 1.44 -22.72 -16.34
C PHE A 144 2.30 -21.51 -16.05
N THR A 145 2.14 -20.94 -14.85
CA THR A 145 2.94 -19.81 -14.38
C THR A 145 3.26 -19.96 -12.90
N PHE A 146 4.47 -19.52 -12.52
CA PHE A 146 4.87 -19.30 -11.14
C PHE A 146 4.72 -17.84 -10.78
N ASP A 147 3.98 -17.56 -9.70
CA ASP A 147 3.78 -16.19 -9.18
C ASP A 147 3.46 -15.16 -10.28
N GLY A 148 2.80 -15.58 -11.37
CA GLY A 148 2.44 -14.74 -12.49
C GLY A 148 3.60 -14.27 -13.38
N SER A 149 4.84 -14.63 -13.12
CA SER A 149 6.01 -14.04 -13.78
C SER A 149 6.80 -14.97 -14.68
N SER A 150 6.90 -16.25 -14.34
CA SER A 150 7.63 -17.24 -15.12
C SER A 150 6.77 -18.50 -15.30
N GLY A 151 6.96 -19.21 -16.39
CA GLY A 151 6.16 -20.40 -16.65
C GLY A 151 6.50 -21.04 -18.00
N GLY A 152 5.58 -21.80 -18.51
CA GLY A 152 5.74 -22.53 -19.78
C GLY A 152 4.46 -23.23 -20.21
N GLN A 153 4.61 -24.13 -21.18
CA GLN A 153 3.53 -25.01 -21.60
C GLN A 153 3.47 -26.27 -20.73
N VAL A 154 2.29 -26.79 -20.54
CA VAL A 154 2.06 -28.03 -19.78
C VAL A 154 2.54 -29.25 -20.58
N ALA A 155 3.12 -30.22 -19.88
CA ALA A 155 3.39 -31.56 -20.42
C ALA A 155 2.43 -32.58 -19.77
N PRO A 156 1.27 -32.87 -20.34
CA PRO A 156 0.29 -33.77 -19.73
C PRO A 156 0.87 -35.15 -19.42
N GLY A 157 0.82 -35.59 -18.16
CA GLY A 157 1.44 -36.83 -17.69
C GLY A 157 2.95 -36.84 -17.72
N GLY A 158 3.60 -35.69 -17.91
CA GLY A 158 5.04 -35.51 -18.00
C GLY A 158 5.59 -34.43 -17.09
N THR A 159 6.84 -34.06 -17.33
CA THR A 159 7.55 -33.04 -16.53
C THR A 159 8.08 -31.94 -17.41
N GLN A 160 7.95 -30.69 -16.93
CA GLN A 160 8.55 -29.50 -17.52
C GLN A 160 9.45 -28.79 -16.50
N VAL A 161 10.47 -28.12 -16.98
CA VAL A 161 11.36 -27.30 -16.15
C VAL A 161 11.15 -25.83 -16.48
N ALA A 162 10.89 -25.04 -15.47
CA ALA A 162 10.87 -23.58 -15.55
C ALA A 162 11.78 -23.00 -14.48
N TYR A 163 12.13 -21.74 -14.63
CA TYR A 163 13.03 -21.04 -13.71
C TYR A 163 12.28 -20.00 -12.91
N LEU A 164 12.48 -20.01 -11.60
CA LEU A 164 11.91 -19.04 -10.68
C LEU A 164 13.05 -18.32 -9.95
N SER A 165 13.03 -16.99 -10.01
CA SER A 165 14.02 -16.15 -9.33
C SER A 165 13.44 -15.67 -8.00
N LEU A 166 14.06 -16.10 -6.89
CA LEU A 166 13.65 -15.79 -5.53
C LEU A 166 14.87 -15.52 -4.65
N PRO A 167 14.70 -14.81 -3.52
CA PRO A 167 15.74 -14.71 -2.50
C PRO A 167 16.15 -16.09 -1.98
N PRO A 168 17.44 -16.30 -1.62
CA PRO A 168 17.89 -17.57 -1.06
C PRO A 168 17.23 -17.86 0.29
N GLY A 169 17.14 -19.16 0.62
CA GLY A 169 16.55 -19.66 1.85
C GLY A 169 15.13 -20.24 1.67
N PRO A 170 14.42 -20.50 2.76
CA PRO A 170 13.05 -20.99 2.71
C PRO A 170 12.11 -19.97 2.05
N GLN A 171 11.39 -20.39 1.05
CA GLN A 171 10.44 -19.57 0.29
C GLN A 171 9.13 -20.33 0.08
N LYS A 172 8.09 -19.60 -0.22
CA LYS A 172 6.86 -20.16 -0.76
C LYS A 172 6.64 -19.61 -2.16
N ALA A 173 6.08 -20.40 -3.03
CA ALA A 173 5.71 -20.00 -4.38
C ALA A 173 4.32 -20.54 -4.73
N SER A 174 3.71 -19.96 -5.73
CA SER A 174 2.47 -20.46 -6.31
C SER A 174 2.68 -20.92 -7.72
N LEU A 175 1.95 -21.94 -8.08
CA LEU A 175 1.85 -22.46 -9.44
C LEU A 175 0.39 -22.42 -9.86
N LEU A 176 0.10 -21.82 -11.01
CA LEU A 176 -1.20 -21.86 -11.65
C LEU A 176 -1.13 -22.52 -13.00
N VAL A 177 -2.14 -23.31 -13.32
CA VAL A 177 -2.34 -23.95 -14.64
C VAL A 177 -3.61 -23.37 -15.27
N TYR A 178 -3.51 -22.98 -16.52
CA TYR A 178 -4.64 -22.32 -17.22
C TYR A 178 -4.68 -22.69 -18.71
N ARG A 179 -5.86 -22.56 -19.30
CA ARG A 179 -6.14 -22.78 -20.72
C ARG A 179 -6.55 -21.46 -21.38
N GLY A 180 -5.97 -21.16 -22.52
CA GLY A 180 -6.22 -19.92 -23.26
C GLY A 180 -5.42 -18.72 -22.74
N TYR A 181 -5.75 -17.53 -23.27
CA TYR A 181 -5.04 -16.30 -22.98
C TYR A 181 -6.03 -15.14 -22.75
N GLY A 182 -5.55 -14.09 -22.08
CA GLY A 182 -6.33 -12.89 -21.84
C GLY A 182 -7.52 -13.10 -20.90
N SER A 183 -8.52 -12.26 -20.99
CA SER A 183 -9.72 -12.29 -20.14
C SER A 183 -10.53 -13.58 -20.29
N GLY A 184 -10.34 -14.31 -21.40
CA GLY A 184 -10.97 -15.61 -21.66
C GLY A 184 -10.22 -16.82 -21.09
N ALA A 185 -9.09 -16.66 -20.43
CA ALA A 185 -8.34 -17.77 -19.85
C ALA A 185 -9.16 -18.51 -18.78
N THR A 186 -9.12 -19.84 -18.83
CA THR A 186 -9.77 -20.70 -17.84
C THR A 186 -8.72 -21.24 -16.89
N LEU A 187 -8.86 -20.97 -15.60
CA LEU A 187 -8.03 -21.58 -14.56
C LEU A 187 -8.41 -23.04 -14.39
N LEU A 188 -7.43 -23.93 -14.54
CA LEU A 188 -7.62 -25.37 -14.42
C LEU A 188 -7.28 -25.88 -13.03
N GLY A 189 -6.24 -25.31 -12.39
CA GLY A 189 -5.83 -25.67 -11.05
C GLY A 189 -4.55 -24.94 -10.63
N GLY A 190 -4.01 -25.34 -9.50
CA GLY A 190 -2.78 -24.75 -8.97
C GLY A 190 -2.52 -25.09 -7.53
N GLU A 191 -1.33 -24.77 -7.07
CA GLU A 191 -0.85 -25.09 -5.74
C GLU A 191 0.04 -23.98 -5.19
N VAL A 192 0.02 -23.80 -3.87
CA VAL A 192 1.04 -23.04 -3.13
C VAL A 192 1.96 -24.04 -2.45
N PHE A 193 3.24 -23.96 -2.71
CA PHE A 193 4.23 -24.91 -2.24
C PHE A 193 5.42 -24.24 -1.55
N ASP A 194 6.03 -24.98 -0.61
CA ASP A 194 7.27 -24.57 0.05
C ASP A 194 8.47 -25.06 -0.74
N LEU A 195 9.50 -24.20 -0.84
CA LEU A 195 10.78 -24.56 -1.45
C LEU A 195 11.94 -23.94 -0.70
N VAL A 196 13.12 -24.52 -0.84
CA VAL A 196 14.38 -23.92 -0.38
C VAL A 196 15.17 -23.49 -1.59
N VAL A 197 15.38 -22.18 -1.70
CA VAL A 197 16.14 -21.54 -2.78
C VAL A 197 17.61 -21.54 -2.42
N GLU A 198 18.41 -22.27 -3.20
CA GLU A 198 19.86 -22.35 -3.08
C GLU A 198 20.49 -22.32 -4.48
N GLU A 199 21.66 -21.68 -4.61
CA GLU A 199 22.36 -21.64 -5.88
C GLU A 199 22.73 -23.06 -6.36
N GLY A 200 22.41 -23.38 -7.61
CA GLY A 200 22.66 -24.66 -8.23
C GLY A 200 21.74 -25.81 -7.77
N ARG A 201 20.80 -25.57 -6.88
CA ARG A 201 19.81 -26.54 -6.43
C ARG A 201 18.48 -26.34 -7.12
N GLY A 202 17.94 -27.41 -7.71
CA GLY A 202 16.59 -27.44 -8.26
C GLY A 202 15.55 -27.85 -7.21
N ALA A 203 14.29 -27.50 -7.47
CA ALA A 203 13.14 -28.00 -6.72
C ALA A 203 12.21 -28.81 -7.63
N THR A 204 11.34 -29.62 -7.02
CA THR A 204 10.33 -30.41 -7.74
C THR A 204 8.96 -30.11 -7.15
N VAL A 205 7.99 -29.85 -8.02
CA VAL A 205 6.57 -29.70 -7.68
C VAL A 205 5.81 -30.79 -8.42
N ASN A 206 5.02 -31.56 -7.69
CA ASN A 206 4.23 -32.65 -8.26
C ASN A 206 2.76 -32.30 -8.14
N LEU A 207 2.16 -31.78 -9.21
CA LEU A 207 0.73 -31.56 -9.25
C LEU A 207 -0.01 -32.90 -9.30
N SER A 208 -1.11 -32.95 -8.58
CA SER A 208 -2.06 -34.06 -8.61
C SER A 208 -3.38 -33.61 -9.24
N ASP A 209 -4.23 -34.55 -9.64
CA ASP A 209 -5.58 -34.25 -10.16
C ASP A 209 -6.46 -33.46 -9.17
N ARG A 210 -6.07 -33.42 -7.88
CA ARG A 210 -6.83 -32.76 -6.80
C ARG A 210 -6.40 -31.33 -6.56
N ASP A 211 -5.32 -30.87 -7.18
CA ASP A 211 -4.77 -29.52 -6.98
C ASP A 211 -5.58 -28.49 -7.80
N THR A 212 -6.82 -28.36 -7.38
CA THR A 212 -7.79 -27.44 -7.97
C THR A 212 -7.81 -26.10 -7.22
N VAL A 213 -8.21 -25.06 -7.87
CA VAL A 213 -8.40 -23.72 -7.27
C VAL A 213 -9.87 -23.35 -7.31
N GLU A 214 -10.33 -22.67 -6.28
CA GLU A 214 -11.61 -21.95 -6.35
C GLU A 214 -11.44 -20.75 -7.29
N THR A 215 -12.42 -20.50 -8.13
CA THR A 215 -12.38 -19.41 -9.09
C THR A 215 -13.34 -18.32 -8.68
N ARG A 216 -12.86 -17.09 -8.62
CA ARG A 216 -13.66 -15.89 -8.43
C ARG A 216 -13.58 -15.00 -9.65
N THR A 217 -14.52 -14.09 -9.78
CA THR A 217 -14.61 -13.20 -10.94
C THR A 217 -14.15 -11.81 -10.56
N TRP A 218 -13.42 -11.15 -11.46
CA TRP A 218 -13.26 -9.72 -11.45
C TRP A 218 -14.01 -9.11 -12.65
N ILE A 219 -14.63 -7.95 -12.46
CA ILE A 219 -15.33 -7.19 -13.51
C ILE A 219 -14.90 -5.74 -13.38
N VAL A 220 -14.34 -5.19 -14.44
CA VAL A 220 -13.90 -3.80 -14.50
C VAL A 220 -14.58 -3.08 -15.64
N ALA A 221 -15.15 -1.92 -15.36
CA ALA A 221 -15.71 -1.03 -16.35
C ALA A 221 -14.88 0.24 -16.44
N LEU A 222 -14.12 0.39 -17.52
CA LEU A 222 -13.33 1.59 -17.80
C LEU A 222 -14.13 2.58 -18.63
N PRO A 223 -13.98 3.91 -18.38
CA PRO A 223 -14.59 4.91 -19.22
C PRO A 223 -13.98 4.92 -20.62
N GLU A 224 -14.70 5.51 -21.57
CA GLU A 224 -14.25 5.63 -22.96
C GLU A 224 -12.85 6.31 -23.04
N GLY A 225 -11.95 5.71 -23.82
CA GLY A 225 -10.57 6.20 -23.99
C GLY A 225 -9.61 5.85 -22.85
N ALA A 226 -10.07 5.19 -21.78
CA ALA A 226 -9.23 4.65 -20.75
C ALA A 226 -8.72 3.24 -21.10
N TYR A 227 -7.55 2.90 -20.59
CA TYR A 227 -7.02 1.54 -20.65
C TYR A 227 -6.28 1.21 -19.36
N GLY A 228 -6.16 -0.06 -19.04
CA GLY A 228 -5.52 -0.45 -17.78
C GLY A 228 -5.13 -1.91 -17.70
N THR A 229 -4.62 -2.30 -16.56
CA THR A 229 -4.30 -3.69 -16.20
C THR A 229 -4.97 -4.07 -14.89
N VAL A 230 -5.32 -5.33 -14.75
CA VAL A 230 -5.88 -5.91 -13.53
C VAL A 230 -4.95 -7.01 -13.05
N ASP A 231 -4.56 -6.92 -11.79
CA ASP A 231 -3.86 -7.98 -11.08
C ASP A 231 -4.58 -8.32 -9.79
N VAL A 232 -4.47 -9.54 -9.33
CA VAL A 232 -4.87 -9.93 -7.98
C VAL A 232 -3.66 -10.50 -7.26
N LEU A 233 -3.26 -9.85 -6.18
CA LEU A 233 -2.12 -10.21 -5.37
C LEU A 233 -2.57 -11.05 -4.20
N TYR A 234 -1.90 -12.17 -3.97
CA TYR A 234 -2.12 -13.00 -2.79
C TYR A 234 -1.03 -12.77 -1.76
N PHE A 235 -1.42 -12.57 -0.52
CA PHE A 235 -0.53 -12.38 0.61
C PHE A 235 -0.82 -13.43 1.67
N LYS A 236 0.25 -14.11 2.10
CA LYS A 236 0.19 -15.04 3.23
C LYS A 236 1.56 -15.19 3.86
N ASP A 237 1.62 -15.18 5.19
CA ASP A 237 2.85 -15.37 5.96
C ASP A 237 4.00 -14.43 5.51
N GLY A 238 3.67 -13.16 5.22
CA GLY A 238 4.62 -12.17 4.73
C GLY A 238 5.01 -12.31 3.26
N MET A 239 4.40 -13.24 2.54
CA MET A 239 4.63 -13.41 1.09
C MET A 239 3.72 -12.51 0.28
N ARG A 240 4.29 -11.87 -0.73
CA ARG A 240 3.56 -11.24 -1.82
C ARG A 240 3.63 -12.14 -3.04
N ARG A 241 2.47 -12.53 -3.58
CA ARG A 241 2.39 -13.33 -4.80
C ARG A 241 1.40 -12.71 -5.76
N TYR A 242 1.72 -12.77 -7.05
CA TYR A 242 0.86 -12.33 -8.13
C TYR A 242 0.08 -13.53 -8.64
N PHE A 243 -1.25 -13.44 -8.55
CA PHE A 243 -2.11 -14.34 -9.28
C PHE A 243 -2.80 -13.51 -10.34
N ALA A 244 -2.21 -13.51 -11.51
CA ALA A 244 -2.99 -13.07 -12.64
C ALA A 244 -4.08 -14.11 -12.88
N ALA A 245 -5.27 -13.69 -12.77
CA ALA A 245 -6.40 -14.50 -13.21
C ALA A 245 -6.40 -14.65 -14.73
N THR A 246 -5.82 -13.71 -15.38
CA THR A 246 -5.45 -13.69 -16.78
C THR A 246 -3.97 -13.43 -16.84
N PRO A 247 -3.24 -13.89 -17.88
CA PRO A 247 -1.84 -13.51 -18.04
C PRO A 247 -1.73 -12.02 -17.81
N SER A 248 -0.96 -11.64 -16.83
CA SER A 248 -0.88 -10.33 -16.18
C SER A 248 -0.49 -9.14 -17.06
N TYR A 249 -0.72 -9.20 -18.35
CA TYR A 249 -0.29 -8.18 -19.30
C TYR A 249 -1.37 -7.84 -20.33
N ALA A 250 -2.59 -8.37 -20.17
CA ALA A 250 -3.67 -7.97 -21.05
C ALA A 250 -4.10 -6.55 -20.68
N THR A 251 -3.87 -5.63 -21.59
CA THR A 251 -4.47 -4.29 -21.48
C THR A 251 -5.97 -4.41 -21.65
N ILE A 252 -6.72 -4.02 -20.64
CA ILE A 252 -8.18 -3.99 -20.67
C ILE A 252 -8.67 -2.62 -21.18
N GLN A 253 -9.80 -2.62 -21.89
CA GLN A 253 -10.49 -1.41 -22.36
C GLN A 253 -12.01 -1.62 -22.26
N GLY A 254 -12.73 -0.55 -21.91
CA GLY A 254 -14.19 -0.64 -21.74
C GLY A 254 -14.58 -1.54 -20.57
N THR A 255 -15.57 -2.42 -20.78
CA THR A 255 -16.00 -3.36 -19.74
C THR A 255 -15.47 -4.75 -20.03
N GLU A 256 -14.64 -5.26 -19.14
CA GLU A 256 -14.09 -6.60 -19.23
C GLU A 256 -14.25 -7.34 -17.90
N ALA A 257 -14.31 -8.67 -18.01
CA ALA A 257 -14.36 -9.57 -16.88
C ALA A 257 -13.33 -10.68 -17.04
N GLY A 258 -12.74 -11.10 -15.92
CA GLY A 258 -11.86 -12.25 -15.88
C GLY A 258 -12.04 -13.02 -14.58
N ARG A 259 -11.12 -13.94 -14.32
CA ARG A 259 -11.19 -14.81 -13.15
C ARG A 259 -9.87 -14.78 -12.42
N TYR A 260 -9.89 -15.02 -11.11
CA TYR A 260 -8.69 -15.21 -10.31
C TYR A 260 -8.83 -16.43 -9.40
N ALA A 261 -7.69 -17.00 -9.06
CA ALA A 261 -7.62 -18.21 -8.26
C ALA A 261 -7.68 -17.89 -6.76
N VAL A 262 -8.45 -18.68 -6.04
CA VAL A 262 -8.42 -18.74 -4.58
C VAL A 262 -7.98 -20.14 -4.17
N PHE A 263 -6.89 -20.23 -3.41
CA PHE A 263 -6.35 -21.52 -2.99
C PHE A 263 -7.13 -22.07 -1.81
N PRO A 264 -7.71 -23.27 -1.92
CA PRO A 264 -8.49 -23.88 -0.86
C PRO A 264 -7.67 -24.09 0.41
N GLY A 265 -8.25 -23.73 1.56
CA GLY A 265 -7.65 -23.98 2.87
C GLY A 265 -6.36 -23.21 3.19
N GLN A 266 -5.88 -22.38 2.26
CA GLN A 266 -4.64 -21.63 2.50
C GLN A 266 -4.83 -20.40 3.38
N GLY A 267 -6.00 -19.80 3.42
CA GLY A 267 -6.22 -18.49 4.06
C GLY A 267 -5.49 -17.37 3.31
N GLY A 268 -5.17 -16.28 4.00
CA GLY A 268 -4.45 -15.15 3.40
C GLY A 268 -5.36 -14.02 2.94
N VAL A 269 -4.75 -12.99 2.34
CA VAL A 269 -5.43 -11.78 1.82
C VAL A 269 -5.25 -11.72 0.32
N TYR A 270 -6.33 -11.43 -0.38
CA TYR A 270 -6.33 -11.19 -1.83
C TYR A 270 -6.51 -9.71 -2.08
N LEU A 271 -5.50 -9.07 -2.65
CA LEU A 271 -5.52 -7.67 -2.97
C LEU A 271 -5.69 -7.49 -4.48
N GLY A 272 -6.85 -6.97 -4.90
CA GLY A 272 -7.08 -6.56 -6.27
C GLY A 272 -6.35 -5.26 -6.57
N GLU A 273 -5.58 -5.25 -7.65
CA GLU A 273 -4.88 -4.09 -8.17
C GLU A 273 -5.41 -3.75 -9.56
N LEU A 274 -5.96 -2.55 -9.70
CA LEU A 274 -6.39 -1.99 -10.98
C LEU A 274 -5.55 -0.75 -11.28
N ASN A 275 -4.74 -0.83 -12.31
CA ASN A 275 -3.94 0.29 -12.79
C ASN A 275 -4.55 0.83 -14.09
N VAL A 276 -5.03 2.07 -14.07
CA VAL A 276 -5.77 2.69 -15.18
C VAL A 276 -5.14 3.98 -15.65
N HIS A 277 -5.01 4.10 -16.95
CA HIS A 277 -4.61 5.32 -17.63
C HIS A 277 -5.86 6.03 -18.16
N LEU A 278 -6.13 7.24 -17.64
CA LEU A 278 -7.32 8.02 -17.95
C LEU A 278 -6.96 9.19 -18.86
N SER A 279 -7.35 9.12 -20.13
CA SER A 279 -7.05 10.18 -21.11
C SER A 279 -7.71 11.53 -20.78
N TYR A 280 -8.87 11.52 -20.13
CA TYR A 280 -9.59 12.75 -19.77
C TYR A 280 -8.95 13.55 -18.64
N LEU A 281 -8.06 12.96 -17.85
CA LEU A 281 -7.29 13.70 -16.85
C LEU A 281 -6.15 14.52 -17.47
N ARG A 282 -5.87 14.35 -18.78
CA ARG A 282 -4.83 15.12 -19.50
C ARG A 282 -5.15 16.60 -19.64
N SER A 283 -6.40 17.02 -19.48
CA SER A 283 -6.83 18.40 -19.73
C SER A 283 -6.64 19.35 -18.54
N GLY A 284 -6.03 18.89 -17.42
CA GLY A 284 -5.77 19.74 -16.26
C GLY A 284 -4.62 20.71 -16.49
N SER A 285 -4.77 21.95 -16.03
CA SER A 285 -3.80 23.06 -16.19
C SER A 285 -2.42 22.84 -15.57
N LEU A 286 -2.20 21.77 -14.81
CA LEU A 286 -0.91 21.41 -14.21
C LEU A 286 -0.01 20.58 -15.13
N CYS A 287 -0.49 20.19 -16.28
CA CYS A 287 0.26 19.35 -17.23
C CYS A 287 0.62 20.12 -18.47
N ALA A 288 1.78 20.76 -18.48
CA ALA A 288 2.29 21.46 -19.65
C ALA A 288 2.86 20.52 -20.74
N GLN A 289 3.31 19.34 -20.39
CA GLN A 289 3.83 18.32 -21.32
C GLN A 289 3.56 16.92 -20.76
N GLU A 290 3.02 16.05 -21.61
CA GLU A 290 2.85 14.59 -21.45
C GLU A 290 2.54 14.07 -20.04
N CYS A 291 1.42 14.46 -19.49
CA CYS A 291 0.88 13.79 -18.30
C CYS A 291 0.13 12.54 -18.75
N SER A 292 0.54 11.40 -18.25
CA SER A 292 -0.26 10.18 -18.26
C SER A 292 -0.82 9.98 -16.86
N PRO A 293 -1.98 10.53 -16.54
CA PRO A 293 -2.57 10.30 -15.24
C PRO A 293 -2.92 8.83 -15.10
N GLN A 294 -2.36 8.23 -14.06
CA GLN A 294 -2.65 6.86 -13.67
C GLN A 294 -3.54 6.89 -12.44
N VAL A 295 -4.54 6.04 -12.41
CA VAL A 295 -5.25 5.70 -11.19
C VAL A 295 -4.86 4.28 -10.83
N LEU A 296 -4.23 4.12 -9.68
CA LEU A 296 -4.01 2.82 -9.07
C LEU A 296 -5.09 2.63 -8.00
N LEU A 297 -5.91 1.62 -8.17
CA LEU A 297 -6.86 1.18 -7.18
C LEU A 297 -6.37 -0.12 -6.56
N LEU A 298 -6.25 -0.15 -5.25
CA LEU A 298 -5.95 -1.34 -4.47
C LEU A 298 -7.12 -1.61 -3.54
N GLU A 299 -7.68 -2.81 -3.59
CA GLU A 299 -8.79 -3.22 -2.73
C GLU A 299 -8.62 -4.65 -2.22
N ASP A 300 -8.91 -4.86 -0.94
CA ASP A 300 -9.04 -6.20 -0.38
C ASP A 300 -10.26 -6.91 -0.97
N THR A 301 -10.04 -7.96 -1.76
CA THR A 301 -11.12 -8.76 -2.35
C THR A 301 -11.58 -9.88 -1.41
N ARG A 302 -10.78 -10.26 -0.42
CA ARG A 302 -11.01 -11.39 0.51
C ARG A 302 -11.51 -12.66 -0.17
N GLY A 303 -11.08 -12.91 -1.40
CA GLY A 303 -11.56 -14.05 -2.17
C GLY A 303 -13.03 -13.96 -2.60
N LEU A 304 -13.61 -12.76 -2.66
CA LEU A 304 -14.95 -12.49 -3.19
C LEU A 304 -14.86 -12.06 -4.65
N ASP A 305 -16.00 -12.09 -5.34
CA ASP A 305 -16.07 -11.45 -6.65
C ASP A 305 -15.74 -9.95 -6.50
N TRP A 306 -14.87 -9.46 -7.38
CA TRP A 306 -14.32 -8.11 -7.30
C TRP A 306 -14.80 -7.24 -8.45
N ALA A 307 -15.51 -6.18 -8.12
CA ALA A 307 -16.00 -5.19 -9.08
C ALA A 307 -15.61 -3.78 -8.59
N PRO A 308 -14.37 -3.34 -8.84
CA PRO A 308 -13.89 -2.05 -8.35
C PRO A 308 -14.62 -0.90 -9.01
N GLY A 309 -15.07 0.06 -8.20
CA GLY A 309 -15.55 1.35 -8.68
C GLY A 309 -14.37 2.29 -8.90
N LEU A 310 -14.21 2.82 -10.10
CA LEU A 310 -13.23 3.88 -10.31
C LEU A 310 -13.57 5.09 -9.45
N PRO A 311 -12.59 5.70 -8.78
CA PRO A 311 -12.82 6.94 -8.07
C PRO A 311 -13.27 8.02 -9.06
N SER A 312 -14.09 8.96 -8.60
CA SER A 312 -14.42 10.15 -9.38
C SER A 312 -13.12 10.84 -9.79
N ALA A 313 -13.06 11.32 -11.03
CA ALA A 313 -11.92 12.08 -11.49
C ALA A 313 -11.67 13.25 -10.54
N TRP A 314 -10.44 13.35 -10.05
CA TRP A 314 -10.05 14.51 -9.25
C TRP A 314 -9.87 15.70 -10.16
N GLY A 315 -10.35 16.85 -9.71
CA GLY A 315 -10.01 18.11 -10.36
C GLY A 315 -8.48 18.31 -10.36
N PRO A 316 -7.97 19.23 -11.21
CA PRO A 316 -6.56 19.55 -11.22
C PRO A 316 -6.12 19.96 -9.81
N GLY A 317 -4.96 19.45 -9.37
CA GLY A 317 -4.37 19.90 -8.11
C GLY A 317 -4.08 21.39 -8.18
N GLN A 318 -4.31 22.08 -7.09
CA GLN A 318 -4.02 23.50 -6.95
C GLN A 318 -2.87 23.65 -5.96
N LEU A 319 -1.79 24.26 -6.40
CA LEU A 319 -0.69 24.65 -5.53
C LEU A 319 -0.81 26.13 -5.23
N GLN A 320 -0.91 26.49 -3.95
CA GLN A 320 -0.79 27.85 -3.48
C GLN A 320 0.55 28.01 -2.77
N VAL A 321 1.29 29.04 -3.16
CA VAL A 321 2.57 29.38 -2.54
C VAL A 321 2.40 30.68 -1.79
N SER A 322 2.82 30.73 -0.53
CA SER A 322 2.81 31.96 0.25
C SER A 322 3.74 33.01 -0.36
N PRO A 323 3.48 34.32 -0.13
CA PRO A 323 4.30 35.38 -0.69
C PRO A 323 5.79 35.33 -0.33
N ASP A 324 6.13 34.71 0.78
CA ASP A 324 7.50 34.50 1.23
C ASP A 324 8.14 33.23 0.64
N GLY A 325 7.40 32.48 -0.17
CA GLY A 325 7.87 31.24 -0.81
C GLY A 325 8.10 30.07 0.16
N ARG A 326 7.73 30.21 1.43
CA ARG A 326 8.03 29.21 2.47
C ARG A 326 6.90 28.24 2.73
N THR A 327 5.66 28.66 2.45
CA THR A 327 4.49 27.83 2.70
C THR A 327 3.83 27.46 1.39
N TRP A 328 3.65 26.19 1.17
CA TRP A 328 3.01 25.64 -0.02
C TRP A 328 1.78 24.86 0.43
N GLU A 329 0.65 25.16 -0.13
CA GLU A 329 -0.59 24.45 0.15
C GLU A 329 -1.04 23.71 -1.10
N LEU A 330 -1.12 22.38 -0.99
CA LEU A 330 -1.64 21.52 -2.05
C LEU A 330 -3.11 21.24 -1.78
N ARG A 331 -3.96 21.60 -2.71
CA ARG A 331 -5.40 21.30 -2.68
C ARG A 331 -5.78 20.46 -3.87
N HIS A 332 -6.58 19.46 -3.64
CA HIS A 332 -7.15 18.61 -4.68
C HIS A 332 -8.66 18.69 -4.63
N PRO A 333 -9.30 19.53 -5.49
CA PRO A 333 -10.74 19.57 -5.62
C PRO A 333 -11.26 18.20 -6.04
N GLY A 334 -12.24 17.68 -5.33
CA GLY A 334 -12.85 16.37 -5.61
C GLY A 334 -12.26 15.18 -4.83
N ALA A 335 -11.18 15.37 -4.09
CA ALA A 335 -10.62 14.34 -3.20
C ALA A 335 -11.38 14.20 -1.87
N GLN A 336 -12.64 14.59 -1.80
CA GLN A 336 -13.45 14.47 -0.60
C GLN A 336 -13.82 13.01 -0.31
N GLY A 337 -13.86 12.63 0.96
CA GLY A 337 -14.27 11.29 1.39
C GLY A 337 -13.14 10.27 1.52
N TYR A 338 -11.89 10.71 1.50
CA TYR A 338 -10.72 9.90 1.83
C TYR A 338 -10.27 10.16 3.26
N GLU A 339 -9.77 9.12 3.93
CA GLU A 339 -9.30 9.21 5.31
C GLU A 339 -7.89 9.77 5.39
N VAL A 340 -7.07 9.52 4.38
CA VAL A 340 -5.64 9.83 4.38
C VAL A 340 -5.17 10.26 3.00
N TYR A 341 -4.22 11.17 2.99
CA TYR A 341 -3.52 11.58 1.78
C TYR A 341 -2.02 11.40 1.95
N VAL A 342 -1.38 10.79 0.96
CA VAL A 342 0.06 10.82 0.83
C VAL A 342 0.41 11.63 -0.40
N HIS A 343 1.16 12.69 -0.19
CA HIS A 343 1.62 13.55 -1.26
C HIS A 343 3.09 13.25 -1.53
N GLY A 344 3.38 12.75 -2.71
CA GLY A 344 4.76 12.67 -3.20
C GLY A 344 5.10 13.96 -3.93
N LEU A 345 6.16 14.60 -3.52
CA LEU A 345 6.75 15.74 -4.17
C LEU A 345 8.14 15.34 -4.66
N LEU A 346 8.30 15.23 -5.96
CA LEU A 346 9.62 15.12 -6.57
C LEU A 346 10.02 16.50 -7.06
N TYR A 347 11.02 17.02 -6.46
CA TYR A 347 11.61 18.30 -6.74
C TYR A 347 12.82 18.09 -7.65
N ARG A 348 12.80 18.57 -8.87
CA ARG A 348 13.96 18.53 -9.78
C ARG A 348 14.67 19.88 -9.79
N GLY A 349 15.77 19.96 -9.08
CA GLY A 349 16.77 21.03 -9.06
C GLY A 349 18.09 20.46 -8.58
N THR A 350 19.14 21.24 -8.52
CA THR A 350 20.50 20.77 -8.19
C THR A 350 20.68 20.23 -6.76
N GLU A 351 19.67 20.32 -5.90
CA GLU A 351 19.73 19.90 -4.48
C GLU A 351 18.43 19.19 -4.01
N ALA A 352 17.65 18.63 -4.91
CA ALA A 352 16.32 18.17 -4.57
C ALA A 352 16.26 16.69 -4.21
N LEU A 353 15.89 16.40 -2.96
CA LEU A 353 15.46 15.08 -2.53
C LEU A 353 13.95 14.92 -2.77
N PRO A 354 13.50 13.74 -3.19
CA PRO A 354 12.07 13.42 -3.18
C PRO A 354 11.52 13.56 -1.77
N LEU A 355 10.41 14.27 -1.65
CA LEU A 355 9.69 14.45 -0.38
C LEU A 355 8.40 13.65 -0.45
N ALA A 356 8.20 12.70 0.45
CA ALA A 356 6.96 11.98 0.63
C ALA A 356 6.27 12.44 1.91
N PHE A 357 5.08 13.00 1.77
CA PHE A 357 4.31 13.53 2.89
C PHE A 357 3.11 12.64 3.20
N TRP A 358 3.03 12.20 4.44
CA TRP A 358 1.95 11.38 4.96
C TRP A 358 1.09 12.22 5.90
N THR A 359 -0.16 12.42 5.55
CA THR A 359 -1.08 13.24 6.35
C THR A 359 -2.52 12.84 6.12
N THR A 360 -3.38 13.08 7.11
CA THR A 360 -4.84 12.89 7.04
C THR A 360 -5.57 14.12 6.54
N SER A 361 -4.87 15.22 6.32
CA SER A 361 -5.43 16.50 5.86
C SER A 361 -4.70 17.02 4.64
N SER A 362 -5.25 18.08 4.01
CA SER A 362 -4.54 18.84 2.97
C SER A 362 -3.19 19.29 3.49
N LEU A 363 -2.16 19.12 2.68
CA LEU A 363 -0.80 19.41 3.09
C LEU A 363 -0.47 20.89 2.90
N THR A 364 -0.04 21.53 4.00
CA THR A 364 0.81 22.70 3.94
C THR A 364 2.24 22.22 4.13
N LEU A 365 3.15 22.54 3.21
CA LEU A 365 4.54 22.12 3.31
C LEU A 365 5.15 22.60 4.63
N PRO A 366 5.62 21.70 5.49
CA PRO A 366 6.13 22.06 6.79
C PRO A 366 7.53 22.66 6.71
N GLU A 367 7.89 23.41 7.72
CA GLU A 367 9.29 23.72 7.96
C GLU A 367 10.02 22.45 8.39
N LEU A 368 11.04 22.03 7.62
CA LEU A 368 11.87 20.86 7.96
C LEU A 368 12.94 21.21 9.00
N PRO A 369 13.43 20.21 9.76
CA PRO A 369 14.57 20.42 10.66
C PRO A 369 15.76 21.01 9.90
N SER A 370 16.30 22.12 10.39
CA SER A 370 17.45 22.78 9.76
C SER A 370 18.71 21.90 9.73
N SER A 371 18.81 20.95 10.68
CA SER A 371 19.89 19.95 10.76
C SER A 371 19.94 18.99 9.58
N LEU A 372 18.80 18.74 8.89
CA LEU A 372 18.80 17.91 7.68
C LEU A 372 19.49 18.57 6.49
N GLY A 373 19.79 19.88 6.56
CA GLY A 373 20.41 20.60 5.44
C GLY A 373 19.51 20.72 4.19
N VAL A 374 18.30 20.18 4.24
CA VAL A 374 17.35 20.18 3.12
C VAL A 374 16.61 21.51 3.08
N ARG A 375 16.64 22.16 1.92
CA ARG A 375 15.88 23.38 1.68
C ARG A 375 14.97 23.17 0.48
N TYR A 376 13.78 23.74 0.55
CA TYR A 376 12.92 23.84 -0.62
C TYR A 376 13.63 24.72 -1.65
N ALA A 377 13.87 24.20 -2.86
CA ALA A 377 14.58 24.96 -3.87
C ALA A 377 13.73 26.15 -4.32
N ALA A 378 14.37 27.27 -4.66
CA ALA A 378 13.71 28.48 -5.11
C ALA A 378 13.11 28.36 -6.53
N SER A 379 13.55 27.37 -7.32
CA SER A 379 13.02 27.09 -8.66
C SER A 379 13.26 25.64 -9.03
N GLY A 380 12.40 25.06 -9.82
CA GLY A 380 12.54 23.68 -10.27
C GLY A 380 11.27 23.12 -10.88
N GLU A 381 11.31 21.86 -11.27
CA GLU A 381 10.15 21.09 -11.65
C GLU A 381 9.62 20.36 -10.40
N VAL A 382 8.32 20.42 -10.16
CA VAL A 382 7.67 19.70 -9.09
C VAL A 382 6.75 18.68 -9.70
N PHE A 383 6.97 17.41 -9.36
CA PHE A 383 6.07 16.33 -9.70
C PHE A 383 5.24 15.98 -8.47
N PHE A 384 3.94 15.92 -8.67
CA PHE A 384 3.02 15.54 -7.62
C PHE A 384 2.57 14.10 -7.84
N SER A 385 2.55 13.33 -6.78
CA SER A 385 1.78 12.11 -6.69
C SER A 385 0.90 12.20 -5.47
N ILE A 386 -0.33 11.75 -5.60
CA ILE A 386 -1.22 11.64 -4.47
C ILE A 386 -1.66 10.22 -4.34
N LEU A 387 -1.55 9.72 -3.13
CA LEU A 387 -2.10 8.47 -2.72
C LEU A 387 -3.18 8.79 -1.70
N ALA A 388 -4.43 8.46 -2.00
CA ALA A 388 -5.53 8.71 -1.10
C ALA A 388 -6.13 7.38 -0.64
N VAL A 389 -6.28 7.24 0.67
CA VAL A 389 -6.85 6.04 1.29
C VAL A 389 -8.31 6.32 1.60
N LYS A 390 -9.19 5.54 1.01
CA LYS A 390 -10.63 5.63 1.23
C LYS A 390 -11.05 4.93 2.53
N LYS A 391 -10.34 3.86 2.90
CA LYS A 391 -10.63 3.07 4.08
C LYS A 391 -9.37 2.37 4.58
N GLY A 392 -9.20 2.31 5.89
CA GLY A 392 -8.11 1.60 6.55
C GLY A 392 -7.02 2.50 7.12
N GLY A 393 -7.08 3.80 6.89
CA GLY A 393 -6.19 4.78 7.50
C GLY A 393 -4.71 4.66 7.10
N LEU A 394 -3.86 5.36 7.85
CA LEU A 394 -2.40 5.38 7.63
C LEU A 394 -1.75 4.02 7.93
N ASP A 395 -2.22 3.31 8.95
CA ASP A 395 -1.64 2.02 9.34
C ASP A 395 -1.81 0.98 8.23
N ALA A 396 -3.01 0.92 7.62
CA ALA A 396 -3.27 0.02 6.50
C ALA A 396 -2.46 0.38 5.25
N LEU A 397 -2.33 1.69 4.97
CA LEU A 397 -1.49 2.16 3.86
C LEU A 397 -0.02 1.79 4.07
N GLY A 398 0.52 2.05 5.26
CA GLY A 398 1.90 1.71 5.60
C GLY A 398 2.16 0.21 5.45
N ALA A 399 1.22 -0.61 5.92
CA ALA A 399 1.29 -2.05 5.78
C ALA A 399 1.22 -2.52 4.32
N ALA A 400 0.37 -1.91 3.50
CA ALA A 400 0.27 -2.23 2.07
C ALA A 400 1.59 -1.92 1.34
N LEU A 401 2.16 -0.75 1.59
CA LEU A 401 3.43 -0.35 0.97
C LEU A 401 4.63 -1.16 1.48
N ALA A 402 4.59 -1.63 2.71
CA ALA A 402 5.59 -2.52 3.29
C ALA A 402 5.27 -4.01 3.10
N PHE A 403 4.25 -4.35 2.31
CA PHE A 403 3.81 -5.71 2.02
C PHE A 403 3.45 -6.55 3.26
N GLN A 404 2.79 -5.95 4.26
CA GLN A 404 2.30 -6.66 5.44
C GLN A 404 0.87 -7.15 5.26
N GLU A 405 0.69 -8.45 5.37
CA GLU A 405 -0.59 -9.15 5.24
C GLU A 405 -1.67 -8.66 6.23
N THR A 406 -1.30 -8.55 7.52
CA THR A 406 -2.26 -8.37 8.61
C THR A 406 -3.04 -7.06 8.57
N ALA A 407 -2.51 -6.04 7.92
CA ALA A 407 -3.15 -4.72 7.85
C ALA A 407 -3.79 -4.42 6.49
N LEU A 408 -3.70 -5.32 5.52
CA LEU A 408 -4.34 -5.18 4.20
C LEU A 408 -5.84 -5.41 4.27
N SER A 409 -6.31 -6.08 5.33
CA SER A 409 -7.73 -6.37 5.52
C SER A 409 -8.56 -5.09 5.64
N GLY A 410 -9.42 -4.86 4.66
CA GLY A 410 -10.30 -3.69 4.58
C GLY A 410 -9.68 -2.47 3.92
N LEU A 411 -8.46 -2.59 3.34
CA LEU A 411 -7.86 -1.52 2.56
C LEU A 411 -8.69 -1.22 1.32
N SER A 412 -9.00 0.04 1.11
CA SER A 412 -9.47 0.59 -0.17
C SER A 412 -8.67 1.86 -0.44
N LEU A 413 -7.90 1.83 -1.49
CA LEU A 413 -6.96 2.86 -1.86
C LEU A 413 -7.22 3.31 -3.29
N ALA A 414 -7.23 4.62 -3.54
CA ALA A 414 -7.16 5.17 -4.88
C ALA A 414 -5.91 6.06 -5.00
N TYR A 415 -5.14 5.83 -6.03
CA TYR A 415 -3.94 6.57 -6.33
C TYR A 415 -4.10 7.34 -7.64
N ALA A 416 -3.83 8.62 -7.65
CA ALA A 416 -3.75 9.40 -8.86
C ALA A 416 -2.37 10.07 -8.95
N THR A 417 -1.62 9.72 -9.97
CA THR A 417 -0.37 10.43 -10.29
C THR A 417 -0.67 11.57 -11.25
N LEU A 418 -0.34 12.77 -10.82
CA LEU A 418 -0.29 13.93 -11.70
C LEU A 418 1.18 14.24 -11.95
N SER A 419 1.65 14.13 -13.17
CA SER A 419 3.04 14.43 -13.50
C SER A 419 3.20 15.85 -14.05
N GLY A 420 4.14 16.57 -13.48
CA GLY A 420 4.82 17.72 -14.03
C GLY A 420 4.11 19.07 -14.00
N ALA A 421 4.51 19.91 -13.07
CA ALA A 421 4.37 21.37 -13.22
C ALA A 421 5.77 22.00 -13.11
N GLN A 422 6.09 22.88 -14.02
CA GLN A 422 7.29 23.72 -13.89
C GLN A 422 6.95 24.92 -13.02
N PHE A 423 7.74 25.14 -11.97
CA PHE A 423 7.66 26.33 -11.14
C PHE A 423 8.95 27.10 -11.25
N ALA A 424 8.83 28.40 -11.50
CA ALA A 424 9.87 29.34 -11.16
C ALA A 424 9.38 30.09 -9.91
N LEU A 425 9.95 29.82 -8.77
CA LEU A 425 9.80 30.66 -7.60
C LEU A 425 10.71 31.86 -7.80
N GLY A 426 10.22 32.87 -8.52
CA GLY A 426 10.91 34.14 -8.61
C GLY A 426 10.85 34.84 -7.25
N VAL A 427 12.01 35.24 -6.72
CA VAL A 427 12.06 36.23 -5.65
C VAL A 427 11.39 37.49 -6.18
N GLY A 428 10.12 37.68 -5.86
CA GLY A 428 9.34 38.89 -6.11
C GLY A 428 8.53 38.97 -7.40
N GLY A 429 8.15 37.86 -8.02
CA GLY A 429 7.27 37.84 -9.19
C GLY A 429 5.88 37.31 -8.85
N SER A 430 4.86 38.10 -9.05
CA SER A 430 3.46 37.66 -9.15
C SER A 430 3.31 36.66 -10.29
N LEU A 431 2.73 35.48 -10.02
CA LEU A 431 2.14 34.60 -11.02
C LEU A 431 0.88 35.19 -11.60
#